data_325d25b9e3e9a3400bfc1c89cb81fb83
#
_entry.id   325d25b9e3e9a3400bfc1c89cb81fb83
#
_cell.length_a   1.000
_cell.length_b   1.000
_cell.length_c   1.000
_cell.angle_alpha   90.00
_cell.angle_beta   90.00
_cell.angle_gamma   90.00
#
_symmetry.space_group_name_H-M   'P 1'
#
loop_
_entity.id
_entity.type
_entity.pdbx_description
1 polymer ?
#
loop_
_entity_poly.entity_id
_entity_poly.type
_entity_poly.pdbx_seq_one_letter_code
_entity_poly.pdbx_strand_id
1 'polypeptide(L)'
;MRCENVLVTGGGGRLGRYVVADLAGHCRVSVLDRDGGSPPPDLTVDILDLESLARAMRGHDGLIHLAAIDASVSAPDEAIFDTNVRGTWNVLQAAQQAGVRKAVICSSVSATGIDSTNRHLPPLYLPIDEAHPLRPSRAYGLSKQLDECIAQSFARRGGMTVTCLRPAWVMFPDVVRDVLIQLGDPASPTRASAQTDRPDRIREPFPLLRSYVDPQDLARAFRLALELDGSPYEVVFVTAADTFHPTPTLPHLREAYGSLPEIRKPEIYAGNPRASAHDITRARDVLGWRPTTTWPQVAARGAALAAG
;
A
#
# COMPACT_ATOMS: atom_id res chain seq x y z
N MET A 1 -2.66 -6.89 22.79
CA MET A 1 -3.95 -7.63 22.92
C MET A 1 -4.45 -7.97 21.52
N ARG A 2 -4.69 -9.24 21.22
CA ARG A 2 -5.08 -9.72 19.87
C ARG A 2 -6.53 -9.30 19.57
N CYS A 3 -6.80 -8.86 18.34
CA CYS A 3 -8.17 -8.62 17.86
C CYS A 3 -8.85 -9.96 17.52
N GLU A 4 -10.12 -10.09 17.90
CA GLU A 4 -10.92 -11.29 17.63
C GLU A 4 -11.88 -11.11 16.44
N ASN A 5 -12.40 -9.90 16.26
CA ASN A 5 -13.35 -9.55 15.22
C ASN A 5 -12.84 -8.35 14.44
N VAL A 6 -12.44 -8.57 13.21
CA VAL A 6 -11.79 -7.54 12.36
C VAL A 6 -12.70 -7.18 11.19
N LEU A 7 -13.00 -5.90 11.03
CA LEU A 7 -13.64 -5.38 9.84
C LEU A 7 -12.59 -4.97 8.80
N VAL A 8 -12.73 -5.43 7.56
CA VAL A 8 -11.88 -5.03 6.44
C VAL A 8 -12.71 -4.24 5.44
N THR A 9 -12.51 -2.92 5.36
CA THR A 9 -13.15 -2.09 4.34
C THR A 9 -12.37 -2.18 3.05
N GLY A 10 -13.03 -2.24 1.90
CA GLY A 10 -12.38 -2.52 0.63
C GLY A 10 -11.90 -3.97 0.52
N GLY A 11 -12.45 -4.86 1.34
CA GLY A 11 -12.04 -6.26 1.41
C GLY A 11 -12.38 -7.08 0.17
N GLY A 12 -13.38 -6.67 -0.63
CA GLY A 12 -13.70 -7.25 -1.93
C GLY A 12 -12.74 -6.83 -3.06
N GLY A 13 -11.85 -5.86 -2.80
CA GLY A 13 -10.89 -5.33 -3.76
C GLY A 13 -9.68 -6.25 -4.00
N ARG A 14 -8.79 -5.81 -4.91
CA ARG A 14 -7.59 -6.57 -5.31
C ARG A 14 -6.67 -6.91 -4.15
N LEU A 15 -6.36 -5.95 -3.28
CA LEU A 15 -5.54 -6.18 -2.09
C LEU A 15 -6.34 -6.88 -1.00
N GLY A 16 -7.62 -6.53 -0.85
CA GLY A 16 -8.50 -7.05 0.19
C GLY A 16 -8.53 -8.57 0.26
N ARG A 17 -8.61 -9.25 -0.89
CA ARG A 17 -8.61 -10.73 -0.92
C ARG A 17 -7.35 -11.36 -0.33
N TYR A 18 -6.16 -10.74 -0.50
CA TYR A 18 -4.92 -11.23 0.09
C TYR A 18 -4.91 -10.99 1.60
N VAL A 19 -5.38 -9.81 2.04
CA VAL A 19 -5.47 -9.47 3.46
C VAL A 19 -6.47 -10.37 4.18
N VAL A 20 -7.66 -10.58 3.61
CA VAL A 20 -8.67 -11.49 4.15
C VAL A 20 -8.15 -12.91 4.24
N ALA A 21 -7.44 -13.39 3.21
CA ALA A 21 -6.84 -14.73 3.20
C ALA A 21 -5.74 -14.89 4.26
N ASP A 22 -4.89 -13.88 4.48
CA ASP A 22 -3.83 -13.92 5.51
C ASP A 22 -4.42 -13.88 6.93
N LEU A 23 -5.53 -13.17 7.13
CA LEU A 23 -6.23 -13.11 8.41
C LEU A 23 -6.99 -14.39 8.73
N ALA A 24 -7.33 -15.21 7.74
CA ALA A 24 -8.05 -16.46 7.93
C ALA A 24 -7.28 -17.39 8.89
N GLY A 25 -7.98 -17.91 9.91
CA GLY A 25 -7.38 -18.72 10.97
C GLY A 25 -6.70 -17.91 12.09
N HIS A 26 -6.61 -16.59 11.98
CA HIS A 26 -6.08 -15.71 13.03
C HIS A 26 -7.18 -14.98 13.81
N CYS A 27 -8.26 -14.57 13.14
CA CYS A 27 -9.40 -13.86 13.71
C CYS A 27 -10.66 -14.09 12.85
N ARG A 28 -11.81 -13.63 13.34
CA ARG A 28 -13.02 -13.52 12.52
C ARG A 28 -12.94 -12.27 11.68
N VAL A 29 -13.16 -12.40 10.38
CA VAL A 29 -13.09 -11.30 9.42
C VAL A 29 -14.48 -11.03 8.87
N SER A 30 -14.88 -9.76 8.87
CA SER A 30 -16.03 -9.27 8.11
C SER A 30 -15.52 -8.38 6.99
N VAL A 31 -15.98 -8.63 5.77
CA VAL A 31 -15.64 -7.84 4.58
C VAL A 31 -16.71 -6.78 4.37
N LEU A 32 -16.30 -5.51 4.30
CA LEU A 32 -17.14 -4.39 3.92
C LEU A 32 -16.65 -3.80 2.60
N ASP A 33 -17.55 -3.66 1.65
CA ASP A 33 -17.27 -2.97 0.39
C ASP A 33 -18.53 -2.25 -0.11
N ARG A 34 -18.37 -1.32 -1.05
CA ARG A 34 -19.48 -0.58 -1.66
C ARG A 34 -20.26 -1.44 -2.65
N ASP A 35 -19.53 -2.17 -3.46
CA ASP A 35 -20.06 -2.99 -4.55
C ASP A 35 -19.61 -4.45 -4.38
N GLY A 36 -20.13 -5.33 -5.23
CA GLY A 36 -19.71 -6.73 -5.28
C GLY A 36 -18.21 -6.85 -5.54
N GLY A 37 -17.58 -7.80 -4.88
CA GLY A 37 -16.15 -8.12 -5.02
C GLY A 37 -15.93 -9.62 -5.05
N SER A 38 -14.67 -10.05 -5.00
CA SER A 38 -14.31 -11.45 -4.84
C SER A 38 -13.27 -11.59 -3.72
N PRO A 39 -13.66 -12.08 -2.53
CA PRO A 39 -14.99 -12.59 -2.14
C PRO A 39 -16.07 -11.48 -2.14
N PRO A 40 -17.35 -11.86 -2.23
CA PRO A 40 -18.44 -10.89 -2.04
C PRO A 40 -18.38 -10.32 -0.62
N PRO A 41 -18.77 -9.04 -0.42
CA PRO A 41 -18.75 -8.44 0.91
C PRO A 41 -19.86 -9.03 1.80
N ASP A 42 -19.53 -9.19 3.10
CA ASP A 42 -20.53 -9.52 4.12
C ASP A 42 -21.46 -8.32 4.39
N LEU A 43 -20.92 -7.12 4.20
CA LEU A 43 -21.60 -5.85 4.45
C LEU A 43 -21.42 -4.93 3.23
N THR A 44 -22.52 -4.59 2.55
CA THR A 44 -22.52 -3.62 1.45
C THR A 44 -22.79 -2.24 2.00
N VAL A 45 -21.73 -1.41 2.12
CA VAL A 45 -21.79 -0.07 2.71
C VAL A 45 -20.82 0.86 1.99
N ASP A 46 -21.29 2.08 1.65
CA ASP A 46 -20.40 3.15 1.20
C ASP A 46 -19.72 3.80 2.40
N ILE A 47 -18.40 3.98 2.34
CA ILE A 47 -17.63 4.64 3.41
C ILE A 47 -17.98 6.13 3.57
N LEU A 48 -18.72 6.70 2.63
CA LEU A 48 -19.27 8.06 2.75
C LEU A 48 -20.54 8.13 3.58
N ASP A 49 -21.20 6.99 3.84
CA ASP A 49 -22.38 6.88 4.72
C ASP A 49 -21.96 6.55 6.15
N LEU A 50 -21.74 7.61 6.96
CA LEU A 50 -21.30 7.47 8.35
C LEU A 50 -22.29 6.67 9.22
N GLU A 51 -23.61 6.81 8.98
CA GLU A 51 -24.60 6.10 9.79
C GLU A 51 -24.57 4.59 9.54
N SER A 52 -24.49 4.18 8.28
CA SER A 52 -24.34 2.78 7.90
C SER A 52 -23.00 2.20 8.37
N LEU A 53 -21.90 2.97 8.28
CA LEU A 53 -20.61 2.58 8.86
C LEU A 53 -20.68 2.36 10.37
N ALA A 54 -21.34 3.24 11.12
CA ALA A 54 -21.49 3.11 12.56
C ALA A 54 -22.28 1.84 12.95
N ARG A 55 -23.26 1.43 12.12
CA ARG A 55 -23.95 0.15 12.29
C ARG A 55 -23.04 -1.04 11.98
N ALA A 56 -22.33 -0.98 10.86
CA ALA A 56 -21.42 -2.04 10.40
C ALA A 56 -20.24 -2.28 11.36
N MET A 57 -19.77 -1.25 12.03
CA MET A 57 -18.61 -1.31 12.92
C MET A 57 -18.90 -2.00 14.26
N ARG A 58 -20.19 -2.17 14.64
CA ARG A 58 -20.55 -2.75 15.94
C ARG A 58 -20.06 -4.20 16.09
N GLY A 59 -19.48 -4.51 17.25
CA GLY A 59 -18.98 -5.84 17.56
C GLY A 59 -17.60 -6.17 16.99
N HIS A 60 -16.97 -5.23 16.28
CA HIS A 60 -15.59 -5.36 15.82
C HIS A 60 -14.66 -4.67 16.80
N ASP A 61 -13.50 -5.28 17.05
CA ASP A 61 -12.44 -4.76 17.93
C ASP A 61 -11.16 -4.40 17.17
N GLY A 62 -11.10 -4.76 15.88
CA GLY A 62 -10.05 -4.41 14.92
C GLY A 62 -10.60 -3.89 13.60
N LEU A 63 -9.84 -3.03 12.94
CA LEU A 63 -10.14 -2.45 11.64
C LEU A 63 -8.94 -2.52 10.72
N ILE A 64 -9.14 -2.97 9.48
CA ILE A 64 -8.20 -2.73 8.37
C ILE A 64 -8.93 -1.92 7.31
N HIS A 65 -8.41 -0.73 7.02
CA HIS A 65 -9.02 0.20 6.05
C HIS A 65 -8.24 0.20 4.74
N LEU A 66 -8.80 -0.46 3.72
CA LEU A 66 -8.26 -0.55 2.36
C LEU A 66 -9.09 0.21 1.33
N ALA A 67 -10.35 0.54 1.67
CA ALA A 67 -11.26 1.20 0.74
C ALA A 67 -10.71 2.58 0.34
N ALA A 68 -10.43 2.74 -0.93
CA ALA A 68 -9.91 3.98 -1.52
C ALA A 68 -10.01 3.91 -3.06
N ILE A 69 -10.01 5.07 -3.70
CA ILE A 69 -9.68 5.19 -5.13
C ILE A 69 -8.15 5.22 -5.23
N ASP A 70 -7.56 4.20 -5.87
CA ASP A 70 -6.11 4.11 -6.02
C ASP A 70 -5.58 4.91 -7.23
N ALA A 71 -4.27 5.15 -7.28
CA ALA A 71 -3.62 5.94 -8.33
C ALA A 71 -3.80 5.37 -9.75
N SER A 72 -4.12 4.09 -9.89
CA SER A 72 -4.31 3.42 -11.19
C SER A 72 -5.73 3.57 -11.75
N VAL A 73 -6.65 4.15 -10.97
CA VAL A 73 -8.04 4.39 -11.40
C VAL A 73 -8.18 5.81 -11.93
N SER A 74 -8.77 5.95 -13.13
CA SER A 74 -9.12 7.25 -13.65
C SER A 74 -10.33 7.80 -12.91
N ALA A 75 -10.13 8.83 -12.09
CA ALA A 75 -11.18 9.50 -11.34
C ALA A 75 -10.89 11.00 -11.21
N PRO A 76 -11.91 11.85 -11.11
CA PRO A 76 -11.73 13.26 -10.77
C PRO A 76 -11.07 13.45 -9.41
N ASP A 77 -10.27 14.48 -9.24
CA ASP A 77 -9.56 14.78 -7.98
C ASP A 77 -10.53 14.93 -6.80
N GLU A 78 -11.71 15.50 -7.03
CA GLU A 78 -12.76 15.65 -6.03
C GLU A 78 -13.28 14.29 -5.54
N ALA A 79 -13.47 13.34 -6.46
CA ALA A 79 -13.90 11.98 -6.10
C ALA A 79 -12.83 11.24 -5.30
N ILE A 80 -11.54 11.43 -5.64
CA ILE A 80 -10.42 10.90 -4.87
C ILE A 80 -10.42 11.51 -3.46
N PHE A 81 -10.60 12.83 -3.36
CA PHE A 81 -10.61 13.53 -2.07
C PHE A 81 -11.79 13.06 -1.20
N ASP A 82 -13.00 13.04 -1.77
CA ASP A 82 -14.20 12.60 -1.05
C ASP A 82 -14.04 11.15 -0.55
N THR A 83 -13.70 10.24 -1.44
CA THR A 83 -13.60 8.82 -1.06
C THR A 83 -12.45 8.58 -0.10
N ASN A 84 -11.25 9.06 -0.40
CA ASN A 84 -10.07 8.72 0.40
C ASN A 84 -10.07 9.50 1.71
N VAL A 85 -10.22 10.82 1.68
CA VAL A 85 -10.05 11.67 2.87
C VAL A 85 -11.31 11.68 3.74
N ARG A 86 -12.47 12.06 3.17
CA ARG A 86 -13.73 12.05 3.93
C ARG A 86 -14.15 10.64 4.32
N GLY A 87 -13.94 9.66 3.43
CA GLY A 87 -14.21 8.26 3.72
C GLY A 87 -13.35 7.74 4.88
N THR A 88 -12.04 8.01 4.89
CA THR A 88 -11.14 7.65 6.01
C THR A 88 -11.55 8.30 7.32
N TRP A 89 -11.95 9.58 7.29
CA TRP A 89 -12.49 10.24 8.48
C TRP A 89 -13.73 9.51 9.01
N ASN A 90 -14.70 9.21 8.15
CA ASN A 90 -15.95 8.52 8.54
C ASN A 90 -15.66 7.13 9.12
N VAL A 91 -14.78 6.37 8.48
CA VAL A 91 -14.40 5.02 8.93
C VAL A 91 -13.77 5.07 10.32
N LEU A 92 -12.81 5.98 10.57
CA LEU A 92 -12.18 6.11 11.87
C LEU A 92 -13.14 6.68 12.93
N GLN A 93 -14.04 7.58 12.55
CA GLN A 93 -15.08 8.11 13.43
C GLN A 93 -16.03 6.98 13.87
N ALA A 94 -16.52 6.17 12.94
CA ALA A 94 -17.36 5.02 13.24
C ALA A 94 -16.64 3.98 14.11
N ALA A 95 -15.36 3.70 13.79
CA ALA A 95 -14.53 2.79 14.55
C ALA A 95 -14.35 3.23 16.01
N GLN A 96 -14.03 4.52 16.23
CA GLN A 96 -13.89 5.07 17.58
C GLN A 96 -15.19 5.03 18.37
N GLN A 97 -16.33 5.36 17.74
CA GLN A 97 -17.65 5.29 18.36
C GLN A 97 -18.05 3.87 18.75
N ALA A 98 -17.65 2.88 17.95
CA ALA A 98 -17.94 1.46 18.21
C ALA A 98 -16.97 0.82 19.23
N GLY A 99 -15.92 1.53 19.67
CA GLY A 99 -14.93 1.01 20.61
C GLY A 99 -13.87 0.11 19.96
N VAL A 100 -13.64 0.23 18.64
CA VAL A 100 -12.52 -0.43 17.96
C VAL A 100 -11.20 0.00 18.62
N ARG A 101 -10.38 -0.97 18.96
CA ARG A 101 -9.13 -0.72 19.71
C ARG A 101 -7.90 -0.56 18.81
N LYS A 102 -7.92 -1.18 17.64
CA LYS A 102 -6.79 -1.19 16.70
C LYS A 102 -7.28 -0.93 15.28
N ALA A 103 -6.67 0.03 14.61
CA ALA A 103 -6.92 0.33 13.22
C ALA A 103 -5.61 0.29 12.41
N VAL A 104 -5.65 -0.32 11.23
CA VAL A 104 -4.55 -0.30 10.26
C VAL A 104 -5.04 0.36 8.98
N ILE A 105 -4.35 1.42 8.55
CA ILE A 105 -4.71 2.23 7.40
C ILE A 105 -3.76 1.96 6.25
N CYS A 106 -4.31 1.71 5.06
CA CYS A 106 -3.52 1.61 3.83
C CYS A 106 -3.18 3.01 3.31
N SER A 107 -2.03 3.54 3.71
CA SER A 107 -1.40 4.71 3.10
C SER A 107 -0.70 4.32 1.79
N SER A 108 0.34 5.02 1.37
CA SER A 108 1.13 4.75 0.17
C SER A 108 2.49 5.44 0.23
N VAL A 109 3.50 4.89 -0.47
CA VAL A 109 4.74 5.64 -0.77
C VAL A 109 4.45 6.95 -1.52
N SER A 110 3.32 7.04 -2.23
CA SER A 110 2.90 8.26 -2.95
C SER A 110 2.66 9.47 -2.02
N ALA A 111 2.45 9.24 -0.72
CA ALA A 111 2.40 10.32 0.27
C ALA A 111 3.71 11.14 0.33
N THR A 112 4.84 10.56 -0.06
CA THR A 112 6.13 11.28 -0.14
C THR A 112 6.16 12.33 -1.25
N GLY A 113 5.29 12.23 -2.26
CA GLY A 113 5.30 13.06 -3.46
C GLY A 113 6.36 12.70 -4.48
N ILE A 114 7.10 11.61 -4.25
CA ILE A 114 8.10 11.12 -5.19
C ILE A 114 7.41 10.10 -6.11
N ASP A 115 6.91 10.57 -7.24
CA ASP A 115 6.17 9.79 -8.22
C ASP A 115 6.75 9.88 -9.64
N SER A 116 6.25 9.05 -10.54
CA SER A 116 6.73 8.94 -11.92
C SER A 116 6.51 10.21 -12.75
N THR A 117 5.58 11.06 -12.35
CA THR A 117 5.20 12.29 -13.08
C THR A 117 5.97 13.51 -12.60
N ASN A 118 6.57 13.46 -11.41
CA ASN A 118 7.21 14.59 -10.78
C ASN A 118 8.74 14.45 -10.70
N ARG A 119 9.40 14.42 -11.87
CA ARG A 119 10.86 14.36 -11.96
C ARG A 119 11.58 15.57 -11.34
N HIS A 120 10.85 16.64 -11.06
CA HIS A 120 11.39 17.85 -10.44
C HIS A 120 11.48 17.78 -8.91
N LEU A 121 10.95 16.71 -8.31
CA LEU A 121 10.99 16.48 -6.86
C LEU A 121 11.78 15.21 -6.53
N PRO A 122 13.11 15.23 -6.66
CA PRO A 122 13.92 14.08 -6.25
C PRO A 122 13.80 13.86 -4.74
N PRO A 123 14.10 12.64 -4.25
CA PRO A 123 14.27 12.42 -2.82
C PRO A 123 15.36 13.34 -2.27
N LEU A 124 15.21 13.79 -1.02
CA LEU A 124 16.22 14.63 -0.36
C LEU A 124 17.43 13.80 0.08
N TYR A 125 17.21 12.54 0.38
CA TYR A 125 18.24 11.57 0.76
C TYR A 125 17.79 10.13 0.46
N LEU A 126 18.73 9.21 0.46
CA LEU A 126 18.53 7.78 0.27
C LEU A 126 19.25 6.97 1.36
N PRO A 127 18.68 5.82 1.77
CA PRO A 127 17.31 5.41 1.48
C PRO A 127 16.31 6.35 2.15
N ILE A 128 15.09 6.41 1.59
CA ILE A 128 13.97 7.19 2.11
C ILE A 128 13.41 6.46 3.32
N ASP A 129 13.41 7.09 4.48
CA ASP A 129 12.77 6.62 5.70
C ASP A 129 11.47 7.39 6.01
N GLU A 130 10.78 7.03 7.08
CA GLU A 130 9.50 7.63 7.46
C GLU A 130 9.61 9.10 7.89
N ALA A 131 10.83 9.57 8.22
CA ALA A 131 11.11 10.97 8.54
C ALA A 131 11.28 11.86 7.29
N HIS A 132 11.34 11.27 6.09
CA HIS A 132 11.42 12.04 4.85
C HIS A 132 10.18 12.92 4.70
N PRO A 133 10.33 14.23 4.38
CA PRO A 133 9.21 15.14 4.23
C PRO A 133 8.20 14.67 3.17
N LEU A 134 6.91 14.78 3.50
CA LEU A 134 5.83 14.50 2.56
C LEU A 134 5.56 15.74 1.71
N ARG A 135 5.65 15.60 0.38
CA ARG A 135 5.53 16.70 -0.59
C ARG A 135 4.66 16.31 -1.79
N PRO A 136 3.50 15.66 -1.59
CA PRO A 136 2.66 15.23 -2.70
C PRO A 136 2.09 16.44 -3.46
N SER A 137 2.03 16.32 -4.78
CA SER A 137 1.46 17.32 -5.69
C SER A 137 0.21 16.83 -6.41
N ARG A 138 -0.08 15.51 -6.36
CA ARG A 138 -1.25 14.88 -6.99
C ARG A 138 -2.29 14.53 -5.93
N ALA A 139 -3.57 14.54 -6.32
CA ALA A 139 -4.71 14.27 -5.42
C ALA A 139 -4.56 12.96 -4.64
N TYR A 140 -4.16 11.87 -5.30
CA TYR A 140 -3.97 10.59 -4.61
C TYR A 140 -2.88 10.64 -3.54
N GLY A 141 -1.68 11.15 -3.88
CA GLY A 141 -0.60 11.29 -2.89
C GLY A 141 -0.98 12.21 -1.74
N LEU A 142 -1.66 13.34 -2.04
CA LEU A 142 -2.18 14.26 -1.04
C LEU A 142 -3.23 13.59 -0.16
N SER A 143 -4.15 12.82 -0.73
CA SER A 143 -5.15 12.09 0.06
C SER A 143 -4.48 11.15 1.07
N LYS A 144 -3.40 10.43 0.66
CA LYS A 144 -2.68 9.52 1.55
C LYS A 144 -1.93 10.25 2.67
N GLN A 145 -1.36 11.42 2.41
CA GLN A 145 -0.81 12.28 3.47
C GLN A 145 -1.91 12.72 4.45
N LEU A 146 -3.07 13.13 3.95
CA LEU A 146 -4.20 13.56 4.80
C LEU A 146 -4.79 12.39 5.59
N ASP A 147 -4.86 11.18 5.01
CA ASP A 147 -5.24 9.96 5.73
C ASP A 147 -4.35 9.71 6.95
N GLU A 148 -3.03 9.90 6.83
CA GLU A 148 -2.09 9.78 7.95
C GLU A 148 -2.29 10.88 9.00
N CYS A 149 -2.57 12.12 8.58
CA CYS A 149 -2.90 13.22 9.52
C CYS A 149 -4.18 12.93 10.31
N ILE A 150 -5.21 12.41 9.63
CA ILE A 150 -6.48 11.97 10.24
C ILE A 150 -6.18 10.83 11.22
N ALA A 151 -5.49 9.79 10.80
CA ALA A 151 -5.13 8.64 11.62
C ALA A 151 -4.40 9.06 12.91
N GLN A 152 -3.42 9.93 12.78
CA GLN A 152 -2.68 10.49 13.93
C GLN A 152 -3.59 11.28 14.88
N SER A 153 -4.54 12.05 14.32
CA SER A 153 -5.52 12.80 15.12
C SER A 153 -6.39 11.86 15.96
N PHE A 154 -6.89 10.76 15.35
CA PHE A 154 -7.70 9.78 16.08
C PHE A 154 -6.89 9.02 17.14
N ALA A 155 -5.65 8.65 16.86
CA ALA A 155 -4.76 8.04 17.85
C ALA A 155 -4.53 8.95 19.06
N ARG A 156 -4.37 10.27 18.85
CA ARG A 156 -4.22 11.26 19.92
C ARG A 156 -5.47 11.44 20.81
N ARG A 157 -6.66 11.11 20.31
CA ARG A 157 -7.89 11.12 21.12
C ARG A 157 -7.90 10.02 22.18
N GLY A 158 -7.06 8.98 21.99
CA GLY A 158 -7.01 7.80 22.85
C GLY A 158 -8.11 6.78 22.56
N GLY A 159 -8.01 5.62 23.20
CA GLY A 159 -8.94 4.50 23.06
C GLY A 159 -8.69 3.62 21.83
N MET A 160 -8.00 4.11 20.81
CA MET A 160 -7.65 3.36 19.59
C MET A 160 -6.20 3.61 19.20
N THR A 161 -5.45 2.55 18.93
CA THR A 161 -4.13 2.65 18.29
C THR A 161 -4.28 2.60 16.78
N VAL A 162 -3.48 3.37 16.05
CA VAL A 162 -3.55 3.42 14.58
C VAL A 162 -2.19 3.22 13.95
N THR A 163 -2.08 2.29 13.01
CA THR A 163 -0.87 2.07 12.22
C THR A 163 -1.15 2.37 10.75
N CYS A 164 -0.35 3.24 10.13
CA CYS A 164 -0.40 3.52 8.71
C CYS A 164 0.70 2.75 7.99
N LEU A 165 0.34 1.94 7.01
CA LEU A 165 1.30 1.26 6.14
C LEU A 165 1.45 2.05 4.85
N ARG A 166 2.71 2.35 4.45
CA ARG A 166 3.06 2.97 3.17
C ARG A 166 3.57 1.89 2.20
N PRO A 167 2.68 1.11 1.56
CA PRO A 167 3.12 0.16 0.55
C PRO A 167 3.67 0.86 -0.69
N ALA A 168 4.67 0.22 -1.30
CA ALA A 168 5.10 0.52 -2.65
C ALA A 168 4.12 -0.11 -3.67
N TRP A 169 4.46 -0.04 -4.96
CA TRP A 169 3.63 -0.60 -6.03
C TRP A 169 3.37 -2.08 -5.81
N VAL A 170 2.11 -2.46 -5.65
CA VAL A 170 1.75 -3.85 -5.35
C VAL A 170 1.81 -4.70 -6.62
N MET A 171 2.67 -5.71 -6.64
CA MET A 171 2.91 -6.59 -7.78
C MET A 171 1.86 -7.70 -7.86
N PHE A 172 0.62 -7.31 -8.20
CA PHE A 172 -0.39 -8.29 -8.58
C PHE A 172 -0.01 -9.02 -9.87
N PRO A 173 -0.51 -10.25 -10.13
CA PRO A 173 -0.11 -11.05 -11.29
C PRO A 173 -0.22 -10.34 -12.65
N ASP A 174 -1.30 -9.57 -12.86
CA ASP A 174 -1.49 -8.75 -14.07
C ASP A 174 -0.48 -7.60 -14.16
N VAL A 175 -0.16 -6.96 -13.04
CA VAL A 175 0.87 -5.90 -12.98
C VAL A 175 2.25 -6.48 -13.30
N VAL A 176 2.58 -7.65 -12.75
CA VAL A 176 3.86 -8.32 -13.05
C VAL A 176 3.97 -8.62 -14.54
N ARG A 177 2.92 -9.17 -15.14
CA ARG A 177 2.87 -9.42 -16.58
C ARG A 177 3.15 -8.13 -17.38
N ASP A 178 2.49 -7.04 -17.05
CA ASP A 178 2.67 -5.76 -17.75
C ASP A 178 4.09 -5.20 -17.57
N VAL A 179 4.67 -5.36 -16.39
CA VAL A 179 6.07 -4.98 -16.11
C VAL A 179 7.03 -5.81 -16.96
N LEU A 180 6.88 -7.12 -17.01
CA LEU A 180 7.74 -8.01 -17.83
C LEU A 180 7.67 -7.65 -19.32
N ILE A 181 6.48 -7.39 -19.85
CA ILE A 181 6.29 -6.93 -21.23
C ILE A 181 7.03 -5.63 -21.50
N GLN A 182 6.92 -4.66 -20.58
CA GLN A 182 7.55 -3.35 -20.76
C GLN A 182 9.10 -3.41 -20.61
N LEU A 183 9.59 -4.34 -19.80
CA LEU A 183 11.04 -4.58 -19.68
C LEU A 183 11.62 -5.33 -20.87
N GLY A 184 10.78 -5.85 -21.77
CA GLY A 184 11.22 -6.61 -22.95
C GLY A 184 11.77 -7.98 -22.57
N ASP A 185 11.30 -8.59 -21.50
CA ASP A 185 11.73 -9.91 -21.06
C ASP A 185 11.38 -10.96 -22.14
N PRO A 186 12.35 -11.78 -22.62
CA PRO A 186 12.11 -12.83 -23.60
C PRO A 186 11.08 -13.89 -23.15
N ALA A 187 10.92 -14.10 -21.83
CA ALA A 187 9.92 -14.99 -21.24
C ALA A 187 8.53 -14.33 -21.12
N SER A 188 8.40 -13.06 -21.51
CA SER A 188 7.16 -12.31 -21.41
C SER A 188 6.15 -12.68 -22.49
N PRO A 189 4.85 -12.75 -22.19
CA PRO A 189 3.82 -12.91 -23.22
C PRO A 189 3.86 -11.73 -24.19
N THR A 190 3.59 -11.99 -25.46
CA THR A 190 3.60 -10.99 -26.52
C THR A 190 2.63 -9.84 -26.22
N ARG A 191 2.97 -8.61 -26.64
CA ARG A 191 2.12 -7.41 -26.51
C ARG A 191 0.66 -7.60 -26.91
N ALA A 192 0.38 -8.54 -27.81
CA ALA A 192 -0.97 -8.84 -28.28
C ALA A 192 -1.89 -9.46 -27.21
N SER A 193 -1.31 -10.15 -26.21
CA SER A 193 -2.08 -10.76 -25.10
C SER A 193 -2.25 -9.84 -23.90
N ALA A 194 -1.65 -8.65 -23.93
CA ALA A 194 -1.67 -7.68 -22.84
C ALA A 194 -2.83 -6.67 -22.92
N GLN A 195 -3.97 -7.04 -23.50
CA GLN A 195 -5.19 -6.27 -23.34
C GLN A 195 -5.62 -6.38 -21.88
N THR A 196 -5.55 -5.24 -21.17
CA THR A 196 -6.11 -5.17 -19.83
C THR A 196 -7.63 -5.29 -19.93
N ASP A 197 -8.21 -6.31 -19.33
CA ASP A 197 -9.66 -6.48 -19.21
C ASP A 197 -10.35 -5.38 -18.38
N ARG A 198 -9.63 -4.31 -18.08
CA ARG A 198 -10.08 -3.20 -17.26
C ARG A 198 -9.87 -1.86 -17.97
N PRO A 199 -10.89 -1.36 -18.68
CA PRO A 199 -10.80 -0.09 -19.41
C PRO A 199 -10.69 1.16 -18.51
N ASP A 200 -10.99 1.00 -17.22
CA ASP A 200 -10.94 2.06 -16.19
C ASP A 200 -9.53 2.31 -15.62
N ARG A 201 -8.52 1.48 -16.01
CA ARG A 201 -7.17 1.63 -15.47
C ARG A 201 -6.24 2.42 -16.39
N ILE A 202 -5.55 3.39 -15.78
CA ILE A 202 -4.50 4.17 -16.45
C ILE A 202 -3.23 3.32 -16.49
N ARG A 203 -2.60 3.22 -17.67
CA ARG A 203 -1.21 2.77 -17.77
C ARG A 203 -0.30 3.87 -17.21
N GLU A 204 0.05 3.75 -15.95
CA GLU A 204 1.05 4.65 -15.38
C GLU A 204 2.45 4.27 -15.89
N PRO A 205 3.32 5.27 -16.14
CA PRO A 205 4.74 5.00 -16.34
C PRO A 205 5.32 4.36 -15.08
N PHE A 206 6.37 3.56 -15.23
CA PHE A 206 7.01 2.91 -14.08
C PHE A 206 7.36 3.92 -12.99
N PRO A 207 7.09 3.61 -11.70
CA PRO A 207 7.53 4.42 -10.60
C PRO A 207 9.05 4.67 -10.67
N LEU A 208 9.48 5.92 -10.54
CA LEU A 208 10.89 6.30 -10.68
C LEU A 208 11.81 5.54 -9.71
N LEU A 209 11.33 5.27 -8.50
CA LEU A 209 12.11 4.55 -7.49
C LEU A 209 12.15 3.04 -7.71
N ARG A 210 11.36 2.49 -8.63
CA ARG A 210 11.29 1.06 -8.94
C ARG A 210 11.01 0.16 -7.73
N SER A 211 10.51 0.75 -6.65
CA SER A 211 10.12 0.02 -5.45
C SER A 211 8.79 -0.70 -5.65
N TYR A 212 8.66 -1.87 -5.06
CA TYR A 212 7.47 -2.71 -5.16
C TYR A 212 7.24 -3.48 -3.86
N VAL A 213 6.10 -4.14 -3.76
CA VAL A 213 5.81 -5.12 -2.72
C VAL A 213 4.99 -6.27 -3.28
N ASP A 214 5.27 -7.49 -2.84
CA ASP A 214 4.45 -8.67 -3.13
C ASP A 214 3.14 -8.59 -2.34
N PRO A 215 1.96 -8.89 -2.93
CA PRO A 215 0.68 -8.76 -2.25
C PRO A 215 0.54 -9.67 -1.02
N GLN A 216 1.19 -10.85 -0.97
CA GLN A 216 1.18 -11.73 0.20
C GLN A 216 2.07 -11.16 1.32
N ASP A 217 3.23 -10.61 0.98
CA ASP A 217 4.10 -9.93 1.93
C ASP A 217 3.40 -8.70 2.52
N LEU A 218 2.66 -7.95 1.71
CA LEU A 218 1.88 -6.80 2.17
C LEU A 218 0.72 -7.24 3.08
N ALA A 219 -0.01 -8.29 2.72
CA ALA A 219 -1.09 -8.83 3.55
C ALA A 219 -0.57 -9.21 4.96
N ARG A 220 0.58 -9.88 5.02
CA ARG A 220 1.25 -10.20 6.29
C ARG A 220 1.61 -8.95 7.09
N ALA A 221 2.01 -7.85 6.43
CA ALA A 221 2.29 -6.59 7.12
C ALA A 221 1.02 -6.01 7.77
N PHE A 222 -0.15 -6.09 7.12
CA PHE A 222 -1.43 -5.67 7.71
C PHE A 222 -1.76 -6.47 8.97
N ARG A 223 -1.60 -7.78 8.94
CA ARG A 223 -1.84 -8.61 10.12
C ARG A 223 -0.88 -8.27 11.27
N LEU A 224 0.42 -8.16 11.00
CA LEU A 224 1.41 -7.81 12.02
C LEU A 224 1.16 -6.40 12.59
N ALA A 225 0.73 -5.45 11.77
CA ALA A 225 0.35 -4.12 12.23
C ALA A 225 -0.89 -4.16 13.16
N LEU A 226 -1.84 -5.03 12.86
CA LEU A 226 -3.01 -5.24 13.73
C LEU A 226 -2.62 -5.90 15.07
N GLU A 227 -1.56 -6.70 15.09
CA GLU A 227 -1.03 -7.37 16.29
C GLU A 227 -0.12 -6.44 17.13
N LEU A 228 0.32 -5.29 16.59
CA LEU A 228 1.23 -4.37 17.26
C LEU A 228 0.63 -3.83 18.55
N ASP A 229 1.41 -3.90 19.65
CA ASP A 229 1.10 -3.28 20.93
C ASP A 229 2.15 -2.22 21.29
N GLY A 230 1.80 -1.30 22.18
CA GLY A 230 2.76 -0.38 22.83
C GLY A 230 2.92 0.99 22.15
N SER A 231 2.51 1.18 20.90
CA SER A 231 2.54 2.50 20.26
C SER A 231 1.14 2.98 19.91
N PRO A 232 0.76 4.22 20.27
CA PRO A 232 -0.55 4.76 19.91
C PRO A 232 -0.67 5.06 18.41
N TYR A 233 0.44 5.40 17.74
CA TYR A 233 0.49 5.73 16.32
C TYR A 233 1.82 5.33 15.70
N GLU A 234 1.74 4.65 14.57
CA GLU A 234 2.90 4.25 13.78
C GLU A 234 2.67 4.53 12.29
N VAL A 235 3.76 4.84 11.59
CA VAL A 235 3.83 4.85 10.13
C VAL A 235 5.02 4.02 9.72
N VAL A 236 4.87 3.11 8.74
CA VAL A 236 5.97 2.28 8.27
C VAL A 236 5.91 2.08 6.75
N PHE A 237 7.07 2.09 6.11
CA PHE A 237 7.19 1.66 4.72
C PHE A 237 7.10 0.14 4.61
N VAL A 238 6.34 -0.33 3.60
CA VAL A 238 6.21 -1.76 3.29
C VAL A 238 6.60 -1.97 1.83
N THR A 239 7.88 -2.27 1.61
CA THR A 239 8.45 -2.48 0.28
C THR A 239 9.32 -3.74 0.25
N ALA A 240 9.51 -4.33 -0.94
CA ALA A 240 10.54 -5.34 -1.11
C ALA A 240 11.94 -4.77 -0.79
N ALA A 241 12.89 -5.64 -0.51
CA ALA A 241 14.26 -5.25 -0.22
C ALA A 241 15.06 -4.87 -1.47
N ASP A 242 14.55 -5.22 -2.66
CA ASP A 242 15.14 -4.94 -3.97
C ASP A 242 14.18 -4.13 -4.86
N THR A 243 14.63 -3.83 -6.08
CA THR A 243 13.83 -3.15 -7.11
C THR A 243 13.43 -4.10 -8.23
N PHE A 244 12.33 -3.81 -8.94
CA PHE A 244 11.85 -4.64 -10.06
C PHE A 244 12.59 -4.37 -11.39
N HIS A 245 13.72 -3.71 -11.38
CA HIS A 245 14.47 -3.37 -12.58
C HIS A 245 15.88 -3.98 -12.55
N PRO A 246 16.43 -4.43 -13.69
CA PRO A 246 17.77 -5.01 -13.75
C PRO A 246 18.88 -4.00 -13.46
N THR A 247 18.67 -2.71 -13.75
CA THR A 247 19.68 -1.66 -13.51
C THR A 247 19.84 -1.40 -12.01
N PRO A 248 21.07 -1.25 -11.50
CA PRO A 248 21.32 -0.86 -10.12
C PRO A 248 20.62 0.45 -9.74
N THR A 249 20.17 0.55 -8.47
CA THR A 249 19.32 1.64 -7.99
C THR A 249 19.97 3.02 -8.14
N LEU A 250 21.20 3.20 -7.66
CA LEU A 250 21.83 4.52 -7.69
C LEU A 250 22.15 5.01 -9.12
N PRO A 251 22.72 4.20 -10.04
CA PRO A 251 22.87 4.59 -11.44
C PRO A 251 21.53 5.00 -12.09
N HIS A 252 20.47 4.20 -11.87
CA HIS A 252 19.15 4.52 -12.38
C HIS A 252 18.61 5.87 -11.87
N LEU A 253 18.72 6.12 -10.57
CA LEU A 253 18.24 7.38 -9.98
C LEU A 253 19.07 8.58 -10.44
N ARG A 254 20.39 8.41 -10.63
CA ARG A 254 21.23 9.45 -11.22
C ARG A 254 20.81 9.81 -12.64
N GLU A 255 20.46 8.82 -13.45
CA GLU A 255 19.92 9.04 -14.80
C GLU A 255 18.56 9.74 -14.75
N ALA A 256 17.67 9.30 -13.87
CA ALA A 256 16.31 9.82 -13.78
C ALA A 256 16.23 11.28 -13.30
N TYR A 257 17.10 11.67 -12.37
CA TYR A 257 17.10 12.99 -11.73
C TYR A 257 18.28 13.90 -12.12
N GLY A 258 19.24 13.41 -12.91
CA GLY A 258 20.45 14.14 -13.28
C GLY A 258 21.56 14.12 -12.22
N SER A 259 21.21 13.92 -10.95
CA SER A 259 22.16 13.83 -9.83
C SER A 259 21.62 12.90 -8.75
N LEU A 260 22.48 12.45 -7.84
CA LEU A 260 22.05 11.72 -6.65
C LEU A 260 21.87 12.68 -5.48
N PRO A 261 20.86 12.45 -4.61
CA PRO A 261 20.77 13.14 -3.33
C PRO A 261 21.83 12.62 -2.34
N GLU A 262 21.79 13.12 -1.11
CA GLU A 262 22.59 12.57 -0.01
C GLU A 262 22.35 11.07 0.16
N ILE A 263 23.42 10.27 0.23
CA ILE A 263 23.31 8.83 0.52
C ILE A 263 23.68 8.60 1.98
N ARG A 264 22.69 8.37 2.83
CA ARG A 264 22.86 8.22 4.28
C ARG A 264 23.33 6.84 4.72
N LYS A 265 23.03 5.81 3.91
CA LYS A 265 23.38 4.40 4.19
C LYS A 265 24.02 3.77 2.94
N PRO A 266 25.22 4.19 2.53
CA PRO A 266 25.87 3.72 1.30
C PRO A 266 26.15 2.21 1.32
N GLU A 267 26.35 1.62 2.50
CA GLU A 267 26.60 0.19 2.70
C GLU A 267 25.46 -0.69 2.19
N ILE A 268 24.22 -0.21 2.21
CA ILE A 268 23.06 -0.93 1.68
C ILE A 268 23.23 -1.19 0.18
N TYR A 269 23.61 -0.15 -0.57
CA TYR A 269 23.78 -0.22 -2.02
C TYR A 269 25.10 -0.88 -2.42
N ALA A 270 26.13 -0.84 -1.54
CA ALA A 270 27.36 -1.60 -1.74
C ALA A 270 27.12 -3.11 -1.59
N GLY A 271 26.27 -3.52 -0.62
CA GLY A 271 25.91 -4.92 -0.38
C GLY A 271 24.90 -5.47 -1.40
N ASN A 272 23.95 -4.63 -1.83
CA ASN A 272 22.99 -4.96 -2.87
C ASN A 272 22.80 -3.76 -3.82
N PRO A 273 23.42 -3.75 -5.00
CA PRO A 273 23.27 -2.65 -5.95
C PRO A 273 21.83 -2.35 -6.38
N ARG A 274 20.93 -3.33 -6.25
CA ARG A 274 19.49 -3.18 -6.53
C ARG A 274 18.64 -3.05 -5.27
N ALA A 275 19.23 -2.65 -4.15
CA ALA A 275 18.47 -2.39 -2.92
C ALA A 275 17.37 -1.35 -3.17
N SER A 276 16.25 -1.50 -2.47
CA SER A 276 15.13 -0.54 -2.50
C SER A 276 15.61 0.87 -2.17
N ALA A 277 14.98 1.86 -2.79
CA ALA A 277 15.18 3.27 -2.42
C ALA A 277 14.51 3.64 -1.07
N HIS A 278 13.65 2.77 -0.54
CA HIS A 278 13.00 2.96 0.76
C HIS A 278 13.68 2.15 1.85
N ASP A 279 13.78 2.73 3.04
CA ASP A 279 14.25 2.06 4.25
C ASP A 279 13.10 1.32 4.93
N ILE A 280 13.26 0.01 5.10
CA ILE A 280 12.27 -0.84 5.78
C ILE A 280 12.72 -1.22 7.21
N THR A 281 13.72 -0.53 7.74
CA THR A 281 14.24 -0.79 9.09
C THR A 281 13.12 -0.65 10.12
N ARG A 282 12.27 0.39 10.00
CA ARG A 282 11.16 0.60 10.93
C ARG A 282 10.12 -0.53 10.88
N ALA A 283 9.76 -1.02 9.70
CA ALA A 283 8.84 -2.16 9.58
C ALA A 283 9.41 -3.42 10.25
N ARG A 284 10.71 -3.64 10.11
CA ARG A 284 11.40 -4.75 10.78
C ARG A 284 11.39 -4.57 12.31
N ASP A 285 11.75 -3.40 12.79
CA ASP A 285 11.98 -3.17 14.22
C ASP A 285 10.67 -3.01 15.00
N VAL A 286 9.63 -2.43 14.38
CA VAL A 286 8.33 -2.19 15.02
C VAL A 286 7.36 -3.35 14.82
N LEU A 287 7.26 -3.90 13.59
CA LEU A 287 6.30 -4.95 13.25
C LEU A 287 6.92 -6.36 13.26
N GLY A 288 8.24 -6.49 13.34
CA GLY A 288 8.91 -7.77 13.06
C GLY A 288 8.77 -8.20 11.59
N TRP A 289 8.33 -7.28 10.70
CA TRP A 289 8.06 -7.60 9.32
C TRP A 289 9.33 -7.50 8.45
N ARG A 290 9.47 -8.45 7.53
CA ARG A 290 10.48 -8.42 6.44
C ARG A 290 9.84 -8.95 5.17
N PRO A 291 10.20 -8.40 3.99
CA PRO A 291 9.80 -9.03 2.74
C PRO A 291 10.42 -10.41 2.62
N THR A 292 9.65 -11.38 2.15
CA THR A 292 10.11 -12.75 1.91
C THR A 292 10.32 -13.05 0.44
N THR A 293 9.87 -12.15 -0.42
CA THR A 293 9.88 -12.32 -1.88
C THR A 293 10.79 -11.31 -2.52
N THR A 294 11.64 -11.77 -3.45
CA THR A 294 12.54 -10.96 -4.29
C THR A 294 11.98 -10.80 -5.70
N TRP A 295 12.46 -9.80 -6.46
CA TRP A 295 12.00 -9.58 -7.84
C TRP A 295 12.13 -10.81 -8.74
N PRO A 296 13.26 -11.55 -8.77
CA PRO A 296 13.34 -12.77 -9.59
C PRO A 296 12.24 -13.80 -9.29
N GLN A 297 11.83 -13.94 -8.01
CA GLN A 297 10.75 -14.85 -7.61
C GLN A 297 9.38 -14.33 -8.06
N VAL A 298 9.12 -13.02 -7.96
CA VAL A 298 7.90 -12.37 -8.44
C VAL A 298 7.78 -12.53 -9.96
N ALA A 299 8.86 -12.22 -10.69
CA ALA A 299 8.92 -12.32 -12.14
C ALA A 299 8.68 -13.76 -12.63
N ALA A 300 9.32 -14.75 -12.00
CA ALA A 300 9.14 -16.16 -12.34
C ALA A 300 7.69 -16.62 -12.16
N ARG A 301 7.01 -16.20 -11.08
CA ARG A 301 5.58 -16.49 -10.87
C ARG A 301 4.69 -15.82 -11.92
N GLY A 302 4.99 -14.57 -12.28
CA GLY A 302 4.25 -13.85 -13.32
C GLY A 302 4.38 -14.50 -14.71
N ALA A 303 5.59 -14.95 -15.07
CA ALA A 303 5.83 -15.66 -16.32
C ALA A 303 5.08 -17.01 -16.38
N ALA A 304 5.06 -17.78 -15.30
CA ALA A 304 4.35 -19.05 -15.23
C ALA A 304 2.83 -18.90 -15.41
N LEU A 305 2.23 -17.85 -14.83
CA LEU A 305 0.80 -17.54 -14.97
C LEU A 305 0.41 -17.03 -16.37
N ALA A 306 1.38 -16.58 -17.16
CA ALA A 306 1.15 -16.12 -18.52
C ALA A 306 1.27 -17.24 -19.57
N ALA A 307 1.85 -18.38 -19.19
CA ALA A 307 2.07 -19.54 -20.06
C ALA A 307 0.95 -20.61 -19.95
N GLY A 308 0.07 -20.51 -18.96
CA GLY A 308 -1.08 -21.40 -18.75
C GLY A 308 -2.40 -20.70 -19.03
#